data_b47b874c8524f026743b220b9a8e73f8
#
_entry.id   b47b874c8524f026743b220b9a8e73f8
#
_cell.length_a   1.000
_cell.length_b   1.000
_cell.length_c   1.000
_cell.angle_alpha   90.00
_cell.angle_beta   90.00
_cell.angle_gamma   90.00
#
_symmetry.space_group_name_H-M   'P 1'
#
loop_
_entity.id
_entity.type
_entity.pdbx_description
1 polymer ?
#
loop_
_entity_poly.entity_id
_entity_poly.type
_entity_poly.pdbx_seq_one_letter_code
_entity_poly.pdbx_strand_id
1 'polypeptide(L)'
;MAQCTAASACSKVKGDGQTKRKVAIITGITGQDGSYLAEFLLAKGYEVHGILRRSSSFNTGRIEHLYHNPQTHTEGRIGSSKSYMKLHYGDLTDSTCLVKIINEVKPTEIYNLGAQSHVKISFDLAEYTADVDGVGTLRLLDAVKTCGLTDSVRFYQASTSELYGKVQEIPQKETTPFYPRSPYGAAKLYAYWIVVNFREAYNLFAVNGILFNHESPRRGSNFVTRKISRSVAKIHLGQLQCFSLGNLDSKRDWGHAKDYVEAMWLMLQQEKPEDFVIATGEVHSVREFVEKAFIHVGKTIVWEGKDEEEVGRCQETGTIHVKVDAKYYRPTEVDYLQGDSSKAFKELGWKTRVTFEELVKEMVDADIELMRNNPNA
;
A
#
# COMPACT_ATOMS: atom_id res chain seq x y z
N MET A 1 32.79 37.34 -65.91
CA MET A 1 31.69 36.39 -65.80
C MET A 1 31.73 35.84 -64.33
N ALA A 2 30.93 36.38 -63.48
CA ALA A 2 30.89 36.03 -62.06
C ALA A 2 29.61 35.27 -61.79
N GLN A 3 29.71 34.07 -61.23
CA GLN A 3 28.59 33.31 -60.78
C GLN A 3 28.40 33.50 -59.29
N CYS A 4 27.26 34.07 -58.87
CA CYS A 4 26.78 34.11 -57.51
C CYS A 4 26.17 32.76 -57.15
N THR A 5 26.66 32.12 -56.12
CA THR A 5 26.02 31.00 -55.48
C THR A 5 25.40 31.50 -54.14
N ALA A 6 24.08 31.53 -54.08
CA ALA A 6 23.34 31.79 -52.88
C ALA A 6 23.27 30.51 -52.02
N ALA A 7 23.81 30.56 -50.83
CA ALA A 7 23.67 29.53 -49.81
C ALA A 7 22.34 29.72 -49.04
N SER A 8 21.42 28.78 -49.20
CA SER A 8 20.19 28.70 -48.47
C SER A 8 20.47 28.22 -47.03
N ALA A 9 20.27 29.10 -46.07
CA ALA A 9 20.31 28.74 -44.64
C ALA A 9 19.03 28.00 -44.26
N CYS A 10 19.17 26.69 -44.10
CA CYS A 10 18.11 25.85 -43.50
C CYS A 10 18.02 26.12 -42.01
N SER A 11 17.01 26.88 -41.59
CA SER A 11 16.68 27.07 -40.19
C SER A 11 16.19 25.76 -39.58
N LYS A 12 17.01 25.18 -38.71
CA LYS A 12 16.58 24.09 -37.81
C LYS A 12 15.45 24.58 -36.95
N VAL A 13 14.24 24.15 -37.24
CA VAL A 13 13.08 24.22 -36.33
C VAL A 13 13.46 23.41 -35.11
N LYS A 14 13.64 24.07 -33.97
CA LYS A 14 13.72 23.43 -32.66
C LYS A 14 12.38 22.78 -32.46
N GLY A 15 12.32 21.46 -32.50
CA GLY A 15 11.17 20.69 -32.08
C GLY A 15 10.88 21.00 -30.62
N ASP A 16 9.69 21.47 -30.37
CA ASP A 16 9.11 21.57 -29.02
C ASP A 16 9.24 20.20 -28.38
N GLY A 17 10.04 20.12 -27.34
CA GLY A 17 10.14 18.94 -26.48
C GLY A 17 8.86 18.78 -25.68
N GLN A 18 7.80 18.31 -26.33
CA GLN A 18 6.65 17.79 -25.58
C GLN A 18 7.17 16.63 -24.71
N THR A 19 7.33 16.88 -23.42
CA THR A 19 7.56 15.84 -22.45
C THR A 19 6.43 14.81 -22.58
N LYS A 20 6.78 13.61 -23.04
CA LYS A 20 5.84 12.52 -23.28
C LYS A 20 5.04 12.30 -21.98
N ARG A 21 3.71 12.44 -22.04
CA ARG A 21 2.81 12.28 -20.87
C ARG A 21 3.01 10.91 -20.27
N LYS A 22 3.21 10.84 -18.95
CA LYS A 22 3.32 9.60 -18.20
C LYS A 22 1.93 9.07 -17.87
N VAL A 23 1.71 7.80 -18.14
CA VAL A 23 0.44 7.10 -17.96
C VAL A 23 0.66 5.96 -16.97
N ALA A 24 -0.06 5.97 -15.86
CA ALA A 24 0.04 4.96 -14.81
C ALA A 24 -1.24 4.14 -14.70
N ILE A 25 -1.10 2.82 -14.59
CA ILE A 25 -2.17 1.92 -14.12
C ILE A 25 -1.91 1.59 -12.65
N ILE A 26 -2.95 1.68 -11.82
CA ILE A 26 -2.95 1.27 -10.41
C ILE A 26 -4.01 0.20 -10.20
N THR A 27 -3.59 -1.04 -9.90
CA THR A 27 -4.51 -2.05 -9.38
C THR A 27 -4.76 -1.80 -7.89
N GLY A 28 -5.96 -2.08 -7.40
CA GLY A 28 -6.26 -1.80 -5.99
C GLY A 28 -6.34 -0.31 -5.64
N ILE A 29 -6.70 0.54 -6.59
CA ILE A 29 -6.76 2.00 -6.44
C ILE A 29 -7.68 2.47 -5.31
N THR A 30 -8.68 1.69 -4.94
CA THR A 30 -9.63 1.97 -3.85
C THR A 30 -9.10 1.63 -2.46
N GLY A 31 -7.92 1.01 -2.37
CA GLY A 31 -7.22 0.71 -1.13
C GLY A 31 -6.56 1.95 -0.50
N GLN A 32 -5.96 1.76 0.68
CA GLN A 32 -5.18 2.81 1.33
C GLN A 32 -4.08 3.36 0.41
N ASP A 33 -3.17 2.49 0.00
CA ASP A 33 -1.99 2.87 -0.77
C ASP A 33 -2.38 3.33 -2.18
N GLY A 34 -3.33 2.65 -2.82
CA GLY A 34 -3.82 3.02 -4.13
C GLY A 34 -4.41 4.43 -4.17
N SER A 35 -5.14 4.83 -3.13
CA SER A 35 -5.73 6.17 -3.04
C SER A 35 -4.68 7.27 -2.84
N TYR A 36 -3.68 7.04 -1.97
CA TYR A 36 -2.57 7.99 -1.80
C TYR A 36 -1.66 8.07 -3.03
N LEU A 37 -1.39 6.92 -3.66
CA LEU A 37 -0.59 6.89 -4.88
C LEU A 37 -1.29 7.61 -6.04
N ALA A 38 -2.61 7.45 -6.17
CA ALA A 38 -3.39 8.17 -7.17
C ALA A 38 -3.27 9.69 -6.97
N GLU A 39 -3.46 10.20 -5.75
CA GLU A 39 -3.26 11.62 -5.41
C GLU A 39 -1.84 12.08 -5.77
N PHE A 40 -0.85 11.32 -5.35
CA PHE A 40 0.56 11.64 -5.57
C PHE A 40 0.92 11.72 -7.05
N LEU A 41 0.47 10.77 -7.86
CA LEU A 41 0.74 10.74 -9.30
C LEU A 41 -0.03 11.84 -10.05
N LEU A 42 -1.29 12.09 -9.69
CA LEU A 42 -2.08 13.17 -10.26
C LEU A 42 -1.44 14.54 -9.98
N ALA A 43 -0.94 14.77 -8.77
CA ALA A 43 -0.20 15.98 -8.43
C ALA A 43 1.09 16.15 -9.24
N LYS A 44 1.70 15.05 -9.69
CA LYS A 44 2.86 15.05 -10.61
C LYS A 44 2.49 15.17 -12.10
N GLY A 45 1.20 15.30 -12.41
CA GLY A 45 0.71 15.47 -13.79
C GLY A 45 0.60 14.18 -14.60
N TYR A 46 0.56 13.03 -13.94
CA TYR A 46 0.29 11.75 -14.60
C TYR A 46 -1.16 11.67 -15.09
N GLU A 47 -1.37 10.90 -16.13
CA GLU A 47 -2.64 10.27 -16.43
C GLU A 47 -2.74 8.98 -15.60
N VAL A 48 -3.77 8.88 -14.75
CA VAL A 48 -3.94 7.76 -13.81
C VAL A 48 -5.13 6.92 -14.21
N HIS A 49 -4.92 5.64 -14.42
CA HIS A 49 -5.95 4.65 -14.68
C HIS A 49 -6.02 3.68 -13.50
N GLY A 50 -7.17 3.65 -12.82
CA GLY A 50 -7.38 2.77 -11.68
C GLY A 50 -8.16 1.53 -12.08
N ILE A 51 -7.71 0.35 -11.65
CA ILE A 51 -8.46 -0.89 -11.76
C ILE A 51 -9.14 -1.17 -10.42
N LEU A 52 -10.48 -1.31 -10.45
CA LEU A 52 -11.29 -1.68 -9.30
C LEU A 52 -12.23 -2.84 -9.63
N ARG A 53 -12.46 -3.70 -8.64
CA ARG A 53 -13.42 -4.80 -8.79
C ARG A 53 -14.86 -4.28 -8.77
N ARG A 54 -15.71 -4.88 -9.55
CA ARG A 54 -17.17 -4.66 -9.44
C ARG A 54 -17.66 -5.31 -8.14
N SER A 55 -18.26 -4.51 -7.27
CA SER A 55 -18.85 -4.94 -6.02
C SER A 55 -20.28 -4.40 -5.88
N SER A 56 -21.15 -5.13 -5.19
CA SER A 56 -22.48 -4.65 -4.83
C SER A 56 -22.46 -3.58 -3.73
N SER A 57 -21.39 -3.53 -2.94
CA SER A 57 -21.14 -2.45 -1.98
C SER A 57 -20.15 -1.44 -2.58
N PHE A 58 -20.37 -0.15 -2.33
CA PHE A 58 -19.44 0.90 -2.78
C PHE A 58 -18.13 0.81 -2.00
N ASN A 59 -17.03 0.80 -2.72
CA ASN A 59 -15.68 0.73 -2.15
C ASN A 59 -14.79 1.92 -2.60
N THR A 60 -15.39 2.97 -3.17
CA THR A 60 -14.71 4.12 -3.77
C THR A 60 -14.47 5.28 -2.82
N GLY A 61 -14.95 5.23 -1.58
CA GLY A 61 -14.91 6.35 -0.63
C GLY A 61 -13.55 7.01 -0.43
N ARG A 62 -12.44 6.25 -0.59
CA ARG A 62 -11.08 6.81 -0.48
C ARG A 62 -10.61 7.61 -1.69
N ILE A 63 -11.33 7.52 -2.81
CA ILE A 63 -10.95 8.17 -4.09
C ILE A 63 -12.04 9.08 -4.66
N GLU A 64 -13.22 9.19 -4.02
CA GLU A 64 -14.34 9.99 -4.52
C GLU A 64 -13.98 11.45 -4.77
N HIS A 65 -13.11 12.01 -3.96
CA HIS A 65 -12.62 13.39 -4.13
C HIS A 65 -11.70 13.58 -5.36
N LEU A 66 -11.29 12.49 -6.02
CA LEU A 66 -10.40 12.52 -7.18
C LEU A 66 -11.13 12.54 -8.52
N TYR A 67 -12.44 12.28 -8.54
CA TYR A 67 -13.24 12.34 -9.75
C TYR A 67 -14.54 13.12 -9.52
N HIS A 68 -14.94 13.91 -10.51
CA HIS A 68 -16.01 14.90 -10.36
C HIS A 68 -17.38 14.47 -10.84
N ASN A 69 -17.50 13.28 -11.43
CA ASN A 69 -18.80 12.81 -11.93
C ASN A 69 -19.27 11.53 -11.22
N PRO A 70 -20.11 11.66 -10.17
CA PRO A 70 -20.64 10.52 -9.43
C PRO A 70 -21.51 9.57 -10.28
N GLN A 71 -22.05 10.04 -11.39
CA GLN A 71 -22.93 9.24 -12.25
C GLN A 71 -22.17 8.30 -13.17
N THR A 72 -21.01 8.70 -13.65
CA THR A 72 -20.17 7.86 -14.51
C THR A 72 -19.14 7.07 -13.72
N HIS A 73 -18.75 7.52 -12.54
CA HIS A 73 -17.71 6.92 -11.67
C HIS A 73 -16.41 6.51 -12.39
N THR A 74 -16.18 7.03 -13.58
CA THR A 74 -15.13 6.54 -14.47
C THR A 74 -14.09 7.58 -14.82
N GLU A 75 -14.44 8.87 -14.82
CA GLU A 75 -13.55 9.94 -15.28
C GLU A 75 -13.57 11.14 -14.36
N GLY A 76 -12.41 11.70 -14.08
CA GLY A 76 -12.23 12.91 -13.31
C GLY A 76 -11.01 13.71 -13.72
N ARG A 77 -11.10 15.05 -13.59
CA ARG A 77 -9.98 15.97 -13.79
C ARG A 77 -9.80 16.81 -12.55
N ILE A 78 -8.58 16.90 -12.06
CA ILE A 78 -8.25 17.72 -10.89
C ILE A 78 -7.63 19.02 -11.37
N GLY A 79 -8.27 20.15 -11.04
CA GLY A 79 -7.77 21.47 -11.35
C GLY A 79 -7.89 21.89 -12.83
N SER A 80 -7.37 23.08 -13.15
CA SER A 80 -7.52 23.73 -14.45
C SER A 80 -6.61 23.16 -15.54
N SER A 81 -5.77 22.15 -15.22
CA SER A 81 -4.79 21.73 -16.18
C SER A 81 -4.55 20.28 -16.30
N LYS A 82 -4.35 19.42 -16.82
CA LYS A 82 -3.56 18.27 -17.22
C LYS A 82 -3.72 16.98 -16.39
N SER A 83 -4.23 16.99 -15.18
CA SER A 83 -4.42 15.75 -14.42
C SER A 83 -5.70 15.04 -14.83
N TYR A 84 -5.60 13.77 -15.16
CA TYR A 84 -6.70 12.95 -15.64
C TYR A 84 -6.72 11.61 -14.90
N MET A 85 -7.91 11.23 -14.39
CA MET A 85 -8.13 9.93 -13.80
C MET A 85 -9.29 9.22 -14.48
N LYS A 86 -9.11 7.95 -14.82
CA LYS A 86 -10.14 7.06 -15.35
C LYS A 86 -10.16 5.76 -14.55
N LEU A 87 -11.35 5.26 -14.22
CA LEU A 87 -11.55 3.99 -13.55
C LEU A 87 -11.99 2.91 -14.54
N HIS A 88 -11.43 1.71 -14.38
CA HIS A 88 -11.75 0.53 -15.16
C HIS A 88 -12.23 -0.57 -14.22
N TYR A 89 -13.36 -1.20 -14.54
CA TYR A 89 -13.73 -2.43 -13.86
C TYR A 89 -12.87 -3.58 -14.35
N GLY A 90 -12.20 -4.26 -13.41
CA GLY A 90 -11.33 -5.39 -13.69
C GLY A 90 -11.02 -6.19 -12.45
N ASP A 91 -10.52 -7.39 -12.62
CA ASP A 91 -10.13 -8.30 -11.56
C ASP A 91 -8.80 -9.00 -11.92
N LEU A 92 -7.91 -9.17 -10.96
CA LEU A 92 -6.65 -9.90 -11.15
C LEU A 92 -6.88 -11.40 -11.44
N THR A 93 -8.09 -11.90 -11.24
CA THR A 93 -8.48 -13.26 -11.62
C THR A 93 -8.96 -13.39 -13.07
N ASP A 94 -9.08 -12.27 -13.81
CA ASP A 94 -9.55 -12.23 -15.19
C ASP A 94 -8.48 -11.73 -16.17
N SER A 95 -7.75 -12.68 -16.78
CA SER A 95 -6.69 -12.38 -17.76
C SER A 95 -7.18 -11.57 -18.96
N THR A 96 -8.36 -11.88 -19.48
CA THR A 96 -8.92 -11.21 -20.66
C THR A 96 -9.20 -9.74 -20.38
N CYS A 97 -9.75 -9.45 -19.20
CA CYS A 97 -10.01 -8.09 -18.77
C CYS A 97 -8.70 -7.29 -18.67
N LEU A 98 -7.66 -7.87 -18.04
CA LEU A 98 -6.35 -7.22 -17.88
C LEU A 98 -5.70 -6.89 -19.23
N VAL A 99 -5.71 -7.83 -20.17
CA VAL A 99 -5.19 -7.61 -21.54
C VAL A 99 -5.94 -6.46 -22.25
N LYS A 100 -7.28 -6.42 -22.13
CA LYS A 100 -8.07 -5.33 -22.74
C LYS A 100 -7.69 -3.97 -22.16
N ILE A 101 -7.61 -3.85 -20.85
CA ILE A 101 -7.28 -2.59 -20.17
C ILE A 101 -5.87 -2.14 -20.55
N ILE A 102 -4.88 -3.02 -20.47
CA ILE A 102 -3.48 -2.69 -20.81
C ILE A 102 -3.35 -2.27 -22.26
N ASN A 103 -4.00 -2.97 -23.18
CA ASN A 103 -3.97 -2.65 -24.60
C ASN A 103 -4.66 -1.31 -24.92
N GLU A 104 -5.76 -0.98 -24.24
CA GLU A 104 -6.46 0.30 -24.37
C GLU A 104 -5.61 1.46 -23.82
N VAL A 105 -5.09 1.31 -22.60
CA VAL A 105 -4.40 2.36 -21.86
C VAL A 105 -2.96 2.58 -22.35
N LYS A 106 -2.27 1.52 -22.71
CA LYS A 106 -0.83 1.52 -23.08
C LYS A 106 0.01 2.30 -22.04
N PRO A 107 0.04 1.83 -20.79
CA PRO A 107 0.69 2.54 -19.71
C PRO A 107 2.19 2.63 -19.88
N THR A 108 2.81 3.63 -19.28
CA THR A 108 4.27 3.71 -19.08
C THR A 108 4.71 3.13 -17.75
N GLU A 109 3.81 3.12 -16.76
CA GLU A 109 4.06 2.58 -15.42
C GLU A 109 2.85 1.77 -14.95
N ILE A 110 3.09 0.63 -14.27
CA ILE A 110 2.05 -0.18 -13.63
C ILE A 110 2.43 -0.37 -12.18
N TYR A 111 1.48 -0.06 -11.28
CA TYR A 111 1.59 -0.28 -9.84
C TYR A 111 0.60 -1.36 -9.43
N ASN A 112 1.11 -2.55 -9.15
CA ASN A 112 0.28 -3.68 -8.73
C ASN A 112 0.12 -3.70 -7.21
N LEU A 113 -0.95 -3.07 -6.72
CA LEU A 113 -1.30 -2.97 -5.30
C LEU A 113 -2.53 -3.82 -4.94
N GLY A 114 -3.26 -4.31 -5.92
CA GLY A 114 -4.45 -5.14 -5.72
C GLY A 114 -4.10 -6.49 -5.07
N ALA A 115 -4.75 -6.81 -3.96
CA ALA A 115 -4.51 -8.04 -3.22
C ALA A 115 -5.66 -8.35 -2.24
N GLN A 116 -5.77 -9.64 -1.85
CA GLN A 116 -6.38 -10.00 -0.57
C GLN A 116 -5.28 -9.81 0.50
N SER A 117 -5.27 -8.66 1.18
CA SER A 117 -4.14 -8.22 2.01
C SER A 117 -4.27 -8.55 3.51
N HIS A 118 -5.37 -9.15 3.93
CA HIS A 118 -5.58 -9.48 5.34
C HIS A 118 -5.02 -10.86 5.68
N VAL A 119 -3.92 -10.88 6.44
CA VAL A 119 -3.15 -12.11 6.74
C VAL A 119 -4.02 -13.18 7.40
N LYS A 120 -4.80 -12.85 8.45
CA LYS A 120 -5.65 -13.84 9.12
C LYS A 120 -6.71 -14.43 8.19
N ILE A 121 -7.35 -13.62 7.37
CA ILE A 121 -8.36 -14.08 6.39
C ILE A 121 -7.74 -15.04 5.37
N SER A 122 -6.45 -14.93 5.08
CA SER A 122 -5.79 -15.85 4.15
C SER A 122 -5.77 -17.30 4.61
N PHE A 123 -5.91 -17.57 5.92
CA PHE A 123 -6.04 -18.93 6.44
C PHE A 123 -7.41 -19.54 6.13
N ASP A 124 -8.46 -18.71 6.06
CA ASP A 124 -9.80 -19.13 5.71
C ASP A 124 -10.03 -19.19 4.19
N LEU A 125 -9.31 -18.33 3.44
CA LEU A 125 -9.43 -18.15 1.99
C LEU A 125 -8.08 -18.34 1.28
N ALA A 126 -7.38 -19.44 1.57
CA ALA A 126 -6.01 -19.66 1.08
C ALA A 126 -5.93 -19.74 -0.45
N GLU A 127 -6.86 -20.48 -1.08
CA GLU A 127 -6.91 -20.63 -2.54
C GLU A 127 -7.23 -19.29 -3.23
N TYR A 128 -8.22 -18.57 -2.77
CA TYR A 128 -8.55 -17.24 -3.30
C TYR A 128 -7.37 -16.26 -3.15
N THR A 129 -6.69 -16.28 -1.99
CA THR A 129 -5.52 -15.46 -1.75
C THR A 129 -4.38 -15.81 -2.72
N ALA A 130 -4.13 -17.11 -2.95
CA ALA A 130 -3.12 -17.57 -3.91
C ALA A 130 -3.47 -17.12 -5.35
N ASP A 131 -4.72 -17.25 -5.73
CA ASP A 131 -5.20 -16.89 -7.07
C ASP A 131 -5.09 -15.39 -7.34
N VAL A 132 -5.51 -14.54 -6.40
CA VAL A 132 -5.45 -13.08 -6.55
C VAL A 132 -4.01 -12.56 -6.41
N ASP A 133 -3.33 -12.91 -5.33
CA ASP A 133 -2.07 -12.27 -4.96
C ASP A 133 -0.87 -12.88 -5.71
N GLY A 134 -0.88 -14.19 -5.90
CA GLY A 134 0.17 -14.92 -6.61
C GLY A 134 -0.08 -14.96 -8.12
N VAL A 135 -1.07 -15.74 -8.54
CA VAL A 135 -1.38 -15.96 -9.95
C VAL A 135 -1.88 -14.68 -10.62
N GLY A 136 -2.60 -13.82 -9.89
CA GLY A 136 -3.03 -12.51 -10.39
C GLY A 136 -1.87 -11.60 -10.79
N THR A 137 -0.76 -11.64 -10.05
CA THR A 137 0.47 -10.93 -10.44
C THR A 137 1.05 -11.48 -11.75
N LEU A 138 1.09 -12.82 -11.90
CA LEU A 138 1.50 -13.46 -13.17
C LEU A 138 0.60 -13.04 -14.33
N ARG A 139 -0.73 -13.05 -14.14
CA ARG A 139 -1.68 -12.62 -15.19
C ARG A 139 -1.43 -11.20 -15.67
N LEU A 140 -1.12 -10.29 -14.74
CA LEU A 140 -0.84 -8.90 -15.08
C LEU A 140 0.49 -8.75 -15.83
N LEU A 141 1.54 -9.45 -15.41
CA LEU A 141 2.83 -9.50 -16.11
C LEU A 141 2.70 -10.10 -17.51
N ASP A 142 1.96 -11.19 -17.64
CA ASP A 142 1.72 -11.86 -18.94
C ASP A 142 0.86 -10.98 -19.87
N ALA A 143 -0.07 -10.21 -19.31
CA ALA A 143 -0.83 -9.23 -20.09
C ALA A 143 0.08 -8.12 -20.65
N VAL A 144 1.06 -7.63 -19.89
CA VAL A 144 2.07 -6.68 -20.38
C VAL A 144 2.84 -7.27 -21.54
N LYS A 145 3.30 -8.51 -21.42
CA LYS A 145 4.04 -9.24 -22.46
C LYS A 145 3.16 -9.49 -23.69
N THR A 146 1.93 -9.94 -23.52
CA THR A 146 0.96 -10.19 -24.59
C THR A 146 0.64 -8.93 -25.38
N CYS A 147 0.59 -7.77 -24.73
CA CYS A 147 0.39 -6.47 -25.38
C CYS A 147 1.65 -5.90 -26.03
N GLY A 148 2.79 -6.59 -25.99
CA GLY A 148 4.05 -6.15 -26.58
C GLY A 148 4.67 -4.92 -25.90
N LEU A 149 4.43 -4.75 -24.59
CA LEU A 149 4.87 -3.56 -23.84
C LEU A 149 6.08 -3.83 -22.92
N THR A 150 6.74 -4.97 -23.06
CA THR A 150 7.84 -5.41 -22.19
C THR A 150 8.97 -4.38 -22.13
N ASP A 151 9.33 -3.77 -23.25
CA ASP A 151 10.44 -2.82 -23.33
C ASP A 151 10.06 -1.38 -22.95
N SER A 152 8.77 -1.10 -22.74
CA SER A 152 8.27 0.27 -22.56
C SER A 152 7.60 0.54 -21.24
N VAL A 153 7.18 -0.51 -20.52
CA VAL A 153 6.50 -0.43 -19.23
C VAL A 153 7.47 -0.62 -18.08
N ARG A 154 7.31 0.15 -17.02
CA ARG A 154 7.93 -0.08 -15.71
C ARG A 154 6.89 -0.62 -14.75
N PHE A 155 7.19 -1.74 -14.13
CA PHE A 155 6.27 -2.51 -13.30
C PHE A 155 6.71 -2.53 -11.84
N TYR A 156 5.85 -2.07 -10.96
CA TYR A 156 6.04 -2.12 -9.51
C TYR A 156 5.12 -3.19 -8.90
N GLN A 157 5.70 -4.09 -8.11
CA GLN A 157 4.98 -5.09 -7.30
C GLN A 157 5.00 -4.69 -5.84
N ALA A 158 3.82 -4.55 -5.23
CA ALA A 158 3.70 -4.45 -3.79
C ALA A 158 3.99 -5.80 -3.15
N SER A 159 5.22 -5.98 -2.71
CA SER A 159 5.65 -7.10 -1.90
C SER A 159 5.47 -6.77 -0.41
N THR A 160 5.92 -7.58 0.51
CA THR A 160 5.55 -7.49 1.92
C THR A 160 6.65 -8.01 2.83
N SER A 161 6.77 -7.43 4.04
CA SER A 161 7.60 -7.97 5.12
C SER A 161 7.17 -9.37 5.59
N GLU A 162 5.93 -9.78 5.31
CA GLU A 162 5.43 -11.13 5.63
C GLU A 162 6.15 -12.25 4.84
N LEU A 163 6.95 -11.91 3.82
CA LEU A 163 7.89 -12.85 3.18
C LEU A 163 8.92 -13.39 4.17
N TYR A 164 9.36 -12.55 5.10
CA TYR A 164 10.37 -12.94 6.10
C TYR A 164 9.80 -13.92 7.13
N GLY A 165 8.55 -13.74 7.53
CA GLY A 165 7.78 -14.68 8.35
C GLY A 165 8.50 -15.13 9.62
N LYS A 166 9.02 -16.39 9.62
CA LYS A 166 9.93 -16.88 10.66
C LYS A 166 11.30 -16.26 10.43
N VAL A 167 11.55 -15.17 11.10
CA VAL A 167 12.68 -14.27 10.89
C VAL A 167 14.03 -15.00 11.03
N GLN A 168 14.90 -14.87 10.03
CA GLN A 168 16.21 -15.50 9.99
C GLN A 168 17.33 -14.57 10.44
N GLU A 169 17.14 -13.27 10.35
CA GLU A 169 18.05 -12.23 10.88
C GLU A 169 17.26 -10.95 11.23
N ILE A 170 17.85 -10.11 12.08
CA ILE A 170 17.29 -8.83 12.54
C ILE A 170 18.37 -7.75 12.43
N PRO A 171 18.09 -6.60 11.81
CA PRO A 171 16.90 -6.28 11.01
C PRO A 171 16.88 -7.04 9.68
N GLN A 172 15.68 -7.12 9.03
CA GLN A 172 15.54 -7.74 7.72
C GLN A 172 15.92 -6.78 6.60
N LYS A 173 16.65 -7.28 5.63
CA LYS A 173 17.11 -6.55 4.44
C LYS A 173 16.83 -7.36 3.16
N GLU A 174 17.17 -6.83 2.00
CA GLU A 174 16.89 -7.42 0.70
C GLU A 174 17.50 -8.83 0.54
N THR A 175 18.61 -9.12 1.22
CA THR A 175 19.32 -10.41 1.17
C THR A 175 18.89 -11.39 2.26
N THR A 176 18.05 -10.99 3.19
CA THR A 176 17.56 -11.88 4.27
C THR A 176 16.72 -13.00 3.69
N PRO A 177 16.97 -14.27 4.04
CA PRO A 177 16.17 -15.40 3.56
C PRO A 177 14.70 -15.27 3.95
N PHE A 178 13.81 -15.64 3.02
CA PHE A 178 12.38 -15.66 3.24
C PHE A 178 11.91 -16.96 3.88
N TYR A 179 10.95 -16.86 4.79
CA TYR A 179 10.29 -17.99 5.43
C TYR A 179 8.84 -17.65 5.77
N PRO A 180 7.92 -17.58 4.77
CA PRO A 180 6.55 -17.15 5.00
C PRO A 180 5.81 -18.01 6.01
N ARG A 181 4.92 -17.41 6.79
CA ARG A 181 4.17 -18.03 7.89
C ARG A 181 2.65 -17.91 7.68
N SER A 182 2.20 -17.65 6.46
CA SER A 182 0.79 -17.56 6.13
C SER A 182 0.54 -17.88 4.66
N PRO A 183 -0.68 -18.28 4.26
CA PRO A 183 -1.05 -18.39 2.86
C PRO A 183 -0.85 -17.07 2.09
N TYR A 184 -1.12 -15.92 2.74
CA TYR A 184 -0.82 -14.60 2.19
C TYR A 184 0.68 -14.42 1.91
N GLY A 185 1.54 -14.72 2.89
CA GLY A 185 3.00 -14.63 2.71
C GLY A 185 3.50 -15.55 1.59
N ALA A 186 2.98 -16.77 1.51
CA ALA A 186 3.32 -17.72 0.45
C ALA A 186 2.89 -17.25 -0.94
N ALA A 187 1.68 -16.69 -1.07
CA ALA A 187 1.20 -16.13 -2.33
C ALA A 187 2.03 -14.91 -2.77
N LYS A 188 2.37 -14.03 -1.84
CA LYS A 188 3.24 -12.88 -2.10
C LYS A 188 4.68 -13.29 -2.42
N LEU A 189 5.16 -14.42 -1.88
CA LEU A 189 6.48 -14.96 -2.24
C LEU A 189 6.49 -15.47 -3.69
N TYR A 190 5.43 -16.16 -4.13
CA TYR A 190 5.28 -16.49 -5.54
C TYR A 190 5.30 -15.22 -6.42
N ALA A 191 4.51 -14.19 -6.04
CA ALA A 191 4.48 -12.92 -6.76
C ALA A 191 5.85 -12.24 -6.83
N TYR A 192 6.61 -12.25 -5.74
CA TYR A 192 7.98 -11.73 -5.69
C TYR A 192 8.87 -12.40 -6.73
N TRP A 193 8.91 -13.74 -6.73
CA TRP A 193 9.79 -14.49 -7.61
C TRP A 193 9.37 -14.46 -9.07
N ILE A 194 8.07 -14.40 -9.37
CA ILE A 194 7.64 -14.27 -10.76
C ILE A 194 7.98 -12.88 -11.34
N VAL A 195 7.98 -11.84 -10.52
CA VAL A 195 8.46 -10.51 -10.91
C VAL A 195 9.96 -10.54 -11.22
N VAL A 196 10.78 -11.17 -10.36
CA VAL A 196 12.21 -11.38 -10.62
C VAL A 196 12.42 -12.15 -11.90
N ASN A 197 11.66 -13.23 -12.11
CA ASN A 197 11.74 -14.05 -13.31
C ASN A 197 11.44 -13.26 -14.58
N PHE A 198 10.39 -12.43 -14.59
CA PHE A 198 10.07 -11.59 -15.75
C PHE A 198 11.14 -10.52 -16.02
N ARG A 199 11.74 -9.97 -14.97
CA ARG A 199 12.88 -9.06 -15.09
C ARG A 199 14.08 -9.74 -15.76
N GLU A 200 14.45 -10.94 -15.34
CA GLU A 200 15.61 -11.65 -15.85
C GLU A 200 15.38 -12.32 -17.20
N ALA A 201 14.22 -12.96 -17.40
CA ALA A 201 13.93 -13.70 -18.62
C ALA A 201 13.50 -12.84 -19.81
N TYR A 202 12.78 -11.74 -19.54
CA TYR A 202 12.19 -10.90 -20.58
C TYR A 202 12.71 -9.46 -20.57
N ASN A 203 13.69 -9.15 -19.74
CA ASN A 203 14.27 -7.81 -19.58
C ASN A 203 13.21 -6.72 -19.27
N LEU A 204 12.10 -7.11 -18.63
CA LEU A 204 11.09 -6.17 -18.16
C LEU A 204 11.66 -5.35 -17.01
N PHE A 205 11.47 -4.02 -17.04
CA PHE A 205 11.74 -3.21 -15.87
C PHE A 205 10.69 -3.49 -14.78
N ALA A 206 10.95 -4.49 -13.96
CA ALA A 206 10.05 -4.95 -12.92
C ALA A 206 10.76 -5.00 -11.56
N VAL A 207 10.14 -4.42 -10.53
CA VAL A 207 10.72 -4.25 -9.20
C VAL A 207 9.76 -4.70 -8.11
N ASN A 208 10.31 -5.19 -6.99
CA ASN A 208 9.55 -5.49 -5.78
C ASN A 208 9.86 -4.46 -4.69
N GLY A 209 8.84 -3.80 -4.15
CA GLY A 209 8.94 -3.07 -2.90
C GLY A 209 8.58 -4.00 -1.74
N ILE A 210 9.56 -4.37 -0.91
CA ILE A 210 9.34 -5.19 0.28
C ILE A 210 8.89 -4.24 1.39
N LEU A 211 7.58 -4.00 1.43
CA LEU A 211 7.01 -3.02 2.33
C LEU A 211 6.76 -3.59 3.72
N PHE A 212 7.28 -2.92 4.72
CA PHE A 212 6.88 -3.15 6.11
C PHE A 212 5.53 -2.51 6.38
N ASN A 213 4.96 -2.74 7.56
CA ASN A 213 3.62 -2.26 7.86
C ASN A 213 3.53 -0.73 7.73
N HIS A 214 2.53 -0.26 7.03
CA HIS A 214 2.30 1.17 6.85
C HIS A 214 0.82 1.48 6.99
N GLU A 215 0.57 2.51 7.75
CA GLU A 215 -0.72 2.82 8.30
C GLU A 215 -1.12 4.25 7.96
N SER A 216 -2.39 4.56 8.16
CA SER A 216 -2.94 5.91 8.03
C SER A 216 -4.41 5.94 8.45
N PRO A 217 -5.07 7.12 8.48
CA PRO A 217 -6.52 7.19 8.60
C PRO A 217 -7.31 6.43 7.52
N ARG A 218 -6.68 6.05 6.40
CA ARG A 218 -7.31 5.26 5.32
C ARG A 218 -7.09 3.75 5.45
N ARG A 219 -6.44 3.29 6.50
CA ARG A 219 -6.26 1.85 6.75
C ARG A 219 -7.60 1.15 6.88
N GLY A 220 -7.72 -0.08 6.42
CA GLY A 220 -8.93 -0.88 6.57
C GLY A 220 -9.30 -1.09 8.05
N SER A 221 -10.57 -0.99 8.38
CA SER A 221 -11.07 -1.05 9.77
C SER A 221 -10.83 -2.38 10.49
N ASN A 222 -10.57 -3.45 9.73
CA ASN A 222 -10.27 -4.79 10.25
C ASN A 222 -8.78 -5.01 10.57
N PHE A 223 -7.89 -4.07 10.25
CA PHE A 223 -6.49 -4.12 10.65
C PHE A 223 -6.30 -3.63 12.08
N VAL A 224 -5.35 -4.24 12.81
CA VAL A 224 -5.18 -4.03 14.26
C VAL A 224 -5.00 -2.56 14.65
N THR A 225 -4.18 -1.82 13.94
CA THR A 225 -3.93 -0.39 14.20
C THR A 225 -5.19 0.46 14.05
N ARG A 226 -5.93 0.26 12.95
CA ARG A 226 -7.17 0.98 12.71
C ARG A 226 -8.29 0.53 13.65
N LYS A 227 -8.33 -0.74 14.03
CA LYS A 227 -9.24 -1.24 15.07
C LYS A 227 -8.98 -0.53 16.40
N ILE A 228 -7.71 -0.34 16.79
CA ILE A 228 -7.34 0.36 18.01
C ILE A 228 -7.76 1.83 17.92
N SER A 229 -7.36 2.58 16.90
CA SER A 229 -7.67 4.02 16.78
C SER A 229 -9.18 4.28 16.78
N ARG A 230 -9.97 3.48 16.05
CA ARG A 230 -11.44 3.57 16.04
C ARG A 230 -12.07 3.24 17.40
N SER A 231 -11.57 2.21 18.08
CA SER A 231 -12.09 1.81 19.39
C SER A 231 -11.78 2.86 20.45
N VAL A 232 -10.56 3.41 20.46
CA VAL A 232 -10.16 4.50 21.35
C VAL A 232 -10.99 5.75 21.09
N ALA A 233 -11.23 6.10 19.82
CA ALA A 233 -12.11 7.22 19.46
C ALA A 233 -13.54 7.03 19.97
N LYS A 234 -14.13 5.84 19.80
CA LYS A 234 -15.47 5.52 20.34
C LYS A 234 -15.51 5.55 21.86
N ILE A 235 -14.46 5.08 22.54
CA ILE A 235 -14.37 5.14 24.02
C ILE A 235 -14.27 6.60 24.50
N HIS A 236 -13.46 7.42 23.81
CA HIS A 236 -13.34 8.84 24.11
C HIS A 236 -14.68 9.59 23.98
N LEU A 237 -15.49 9.21 22.98
CA LEU A 237 -16.81 9.80 22.72
C LEU A 237 -17.94 9.15 23.58
N GLY A 238 -17.62 8.18 24.46
CA GLY A 238 -18.62 7.49 25.28
C GLY A 238 -19.52 6.50 24.50
N GLN A 239 -19.14 6.13 23.27
CA GLN A 239 -19.91 5.23 22.39
C GLN A 239 -19.54 3.76 22.56
N LEU A 240 -18.41 3.47 23.21
CA LEU A 240 -17.91 2.11 23.45
C LEU A 240 -17.26 2.07 24.85
N GLN A 241 -17.35 0.96 25.55
CA GLN A 241 -16.69 0.78 26.83
C GLN A 241 -15.38 0.00 26.71
N CYS A 242 -15.38 -1.09 25.91
CA CYS A 242 -14.29 -2.04 25.84
C CYS A 242 -14.18 -2.66 24.45
N PHE A 243 -12.97 -3.05 24.04
CA PHE A 243 -12.72 -3.83 22.82
C PHE A 243 -11.71 -4.93 23.07
N SER A 244 -11.65 -5.92 22.16
CA SER A 244 -10.76 -7.06 22.29
C SER A 244 -9.70 -7.08 21.20
N LEU A 245 -8.48 -7.51 21.57
CA LEU A 245 -7.33 -7.70 20.69
C LEU A 245 -6.80 -9.14 20.82
N GLY A 246 -5.89 -9.54 19.93
CA GLY A 246 -5.13 -10.77 20.05
C GLY A 246 -3.80 -10.55 20.78
N ASN A 247 -2.68 -11.00 20.14
CA ASN A 247 -1.35 -10.89 20.71
C ASN A 247 -0.92 -9.41 20.84
N LEU A 248 -0.77 -8.96 22.09
CA LEU A 248 -0.37 -7.59 22.42
C LEU A 248 1.14 -7.36 22.27
N ASP A 249 1.93 -8.41 22.30
CA ASP A 249 3.40 -8.33 22.32
C ASP A 249 4.04 -8.46 20.95
N SER A 250 3.27 -8.76 19.92
CA SER A 250 3.76 -8.73 18.53
C SER A 250 4.33 -7.38 18.19
N LYS A 251 5.56 -7.39 17.66
CA LYS A 251 6.31 -6.18 17.30
C LYS A 251 6.35 -5.98 15.80
N ARG A 252 6.03 -4.78 15.38
CA ARG A 252 6.00 -4.36 13.97
C ARG A 252 6.74 -3.05 13.77
N ASP A 253 7.29 -2.91 12.59
CA ASP A 253 7.83 -1.66 12.06
C ASP A 253 6.66 -0.97 11.32
N TRP A 254 6.11 0.10 11.92
CA TRP A 254 4.97 0.84 11.38
C TRP A 254 5.40 2.20 10.85
N GLY A 255 5.21 2.44 9.56
CA GLY A 255 5.38 3.74 8.93
C GLY A 255 4.06 4.35 8.44
N HIS A 256 4.14 5.53 7.83
CA HIS A 256 2.99 6.21 7.25
C HIS A 256 2.86 5.91 5.76
N ALA A 257 1.66 5.55 5.30
CA ALA A 257 1.40 5.16 3.91
C ALA A 257 1.82 6.18 2.86
N LYS A 258 1.75 7.49 3.16
CA LYS A 258 2.21 8.55 2.25
C LYS A 258 3.70 8.48 1.95
N ASP A 259 4.53 8.13 2.93
CA ASP A 259 5.96 7.96 2.73
C ASP A 259 6.25 6.74 1.84
N TYR A 260 5.45 5.69 1.99
CA TYR A 260 5.62 4.44 1.25
C TYR A 260 5.22 4.58 -0.23
N VAL A 261 4.17 5.32 -0.55
CA VAL A 261 3.81 5.55 -1.96
C VAL A 261 4.84 6.39 -2.70
N GLU A 262 5.55 7.29 -2.01
CA GLU A 262 6.69 7.99 -2.59
C GLU A 262 7.82 7.03 -2.95
N ALA A 263 8.12 6.04 -2.08
CA ALA A 263 9.10 4.99 -2.39
C ALA A 263 8.72 4.18 -3.62
N MET A 264 7.45 3.79 -3.75
CA MET A 264 6.95 3.06 -4.93
C MET A 264 7.25 3.81 -6.24
N TRP A 265 6.99 5.11 -6.25
CA TRP A 265 7.28 5.95 -7.40
C TRP A 265 8.79 6.10 -7.65
N LEU A 266 9.58 6.36 -6.61
CA LEU A 266 11.04 6.50 -6.72
C LEU A 266 11.70 5.25 -7.32
N MET A 267 11.24 4.06 -6.94
CA MET A 267 11.75 2.80 -7.46
C MET A 267 11.57 2.68 -8.97
N LEU A 268 10.46 3.19 -9.52
CA LEU A 268 10.21 3.19 -10.96
C LEU A 268 10.91 4.33 -11.71
N GLN A 269 11.57 5.26 -11.03
CA GLN A 269 12.35 6.34 -11.67
C GLN A 269 13.83 5.98 -11.83
N GLN A 270 14.27 4.85 -11.28
CA GLN A 270 15.67 4.41 -11.34
C GLN A 270 16.09 3.98 -12.75
N GLU A 271 17.39 3.96 -13.02
CA GLU A 271 17.94 3.48 -14.30
C GLU A 271 17.87 1.95 -14.42
N LYS A 272 18.03 1.25 -13.30
CA LYS A 272 18.02 -0.21 -13.23
C LYS A 272 16.90 -0.71 -12.32
N PRO A 273 16.25 -1.83 -12.70
CA PRO A 273 15.25 -2.46 -11.85
C PRO A 273 15.90 -3.19 -10.67
N GLU A 274 15.64 -2.75 -9.46
CA GLU A 274 16.10 -3.37 -8.22
C GLU A 274 14.98 -3.46 -7.19
N ASP A 275 15.12 -4.40 -6.25
CA ASP A 275 14.19 -4.59 -5.15
C ASP A 275 14.68 -3.82 -3.91
N PHE A 276 13.75 -3.28 -3.14
CA PHE A 276 14.05 -2.45 -1.96
C PHE A 276 13.19 -2.81 -0.77
N VAL A 277 13.80 -2.88 0.40
CA VAL A 277 13.12 -2.85 1.69
C VAL A 277 12.71 -1.42 2.01
N ILE A 278 11.44 -1.23 2.32
CA ILE A 278 10.88 0.05 2.73
C ILE A 278 10.32 -0.12 4.15
N ALA A 279 10.97 0.53 5.10
CA ALA A 279 10.71 0.40 6.53
C ALA A 279 11.17 1.65 7.29
N THR A 280 10.70 1.81 8.52
CA THR A 280 11.15 2.89 9.39
C THR A 280 12.46 2.54 10.10
N GLY A 281 12.71 1.25 10.34
CA GLY A 281 13.80 0.76 11.17
C GLY A 281 13.47 0.71 12.67
N GLU A 282 12.30 1.21 13.07
CA GLU A 282 11.84 1.22 14.45
C GLU A 282 10.73 0.18 14.65
N VAL A 283 10.70 -0.47 15.80
CA VAL A 283 9.67 -1.46 16.13
C VAL A 283 8.90 -1.06 17.39
N HIS A 284 7.60 -1.28 17.31
CA HIS A 284 6.67 -1.03 18.41
C HIS A 284 5.73 -2.22 18.57
N SER A 285 5.30 -2.49 19.81
CA SER A 285 4.32 -3.55 20.08
C SER A 285 2.89 -3.06 19.87
N VAL A 286 1.96 -4.01 19.71
CA VAL A 286 0.52 -3.69 19.69
C VAL A 286 0.12 -3.01 21.00
N ARG A 287 0.67 -3.48 22.13
CA ARG A 287 0.50 -2.88 23.47
C ARG A 287 0.87 -1.39 23.46
N GLU A 288 2.06 -1.06 22.96
CA GLU A 288 2.55 0.33 22.87
C GLU A 288 1.64 1.21 22.01
N PHE A 289 1.12 0.68 20.91
CA PHE A 289 0.16 1.41 20.06
C PHE A 289 -1.12 1.74 20.87
N VAL A 290 -1.64 0.78 21.64
CA VAL A 290 -2.80 0.99 22.51
C VAL A 290 -2.51 2.08 23.54
N GLU A 291 -1.39 1.98 24.26
CA GLU A 291 -0.99 2.94 25.28
C GLU A 291 -0.88 4.36 24.72
N LYS A 292 -0.18 4.54 23.61
CA LYS A 292 -0.04 5.84 22.94
C LYS A 292 -1.38 6.41 22.48
N ALA A 293 -2.25 5.56 21.91
CA ALA A 293 -3.58 5.97 21.48
C ALA A 293 -4.46 6.46 22.65
N PHE A 294 -4.42 5.78 23.79
CA PHE A 294 -5.16 6.20 24.98
C PHE A 294 -4.54 7.44 25.64
N ILE A 295 -3.21 7.55 25.72
CA ILE A 295 -2.53 8.76 26.23
C ILE A 295 -2.97 9.99 25.41
N HIS A 296 -3.10 9.86 24.11
CA HIS A 296 -3.53 10.96 23.24
C HIS A 296 -4.94 11.50 23.59
N VAL A 297 -5.82 10.66 24.13
CA VAL A 297 -7.16 11.07 24.58
C VAL A 297 -7.24 11.30 26.11
N GLY A 298 -6.10 11.42 26.78
CA GLY A 298 -6.01 11.77 28.19
C GLY A 298 -6.32 10.61 29.15
N LYS A 299 -6.07 9.37 28.74
CA LYS A 299 -6.27 8.16 29.57
C LYS A 299 -4.98 7.36 29.65
N THR A 300 -4.67 6.83 30.83
CA THR A 300 -3.54 5.94 31.05
C THR A 300 -4.02 4.50 31.19
N ILE A 301 -3.47 3.58 30.39
CA ILE A 301 -3.79 2.15 30.50
C ILE A 301 -2.74 1.45 31.36
N VAL A 302 -3.21 0.71 32.35
CA VAL A 302 -2.45 -0.25 33.17
C VAL A 302 -2.90 -1.65 32.83
N TRP A 303 -1.93 -2.55 32.69
CA TRP A 303 -2.20 -3.94 32.33
C TRP A 303 -2.25 -4.83 33.57
N GLU A 304 -3.23 -5.71 33.63
CA GLU A 304 -3.45 -6.67 34.71
C GLU A 304 -3.70 -8.06 34.09
N GLY A 305 -3.17 -9.11 34.75
CA GLY A 305 -3.32 -10.48 34.27
C GLY A 305 -2.21 -10.87 33.27
N LYS A 306 -2.39 -11.99 32.58
CA LYS A 306 -1.47 -12.53 31.58
C LYS A 306 -2.24 -13.29 30.52
N ASP A 307 -1.65 -13.41 29.32
CA ASP A 307 -2.17 -14.18 28.21
C ASP A 307 -3.64 -13.78 27.87
N GLU A 308 -4.54 -14.75 27.80
CA GLU A 308 -5.96 -14.52 27.46
C GLU A 308 -6.77 -13.83 28.59
N GLU A 309 -6.27 -13.83 29.82
CA GLU A 309 -6.88 -13.15 30.94
C GLU A 309 -6.38 -11.72 31.13
N GLU A 310 -5.44 -11.29 30.29
CA GLU A 310 -4.89 -9.94 30.39
C GLU A 310 -5.92 -8.88 30.00
N VAL A 311 -5.99 -7.81 30.80
CA VAL A 311 -6.87 -6.68 30.57
C VAL A 311 -6.12 -5.36 30.67
N GLY A 312 -6.49 -4.40 29.83
CA GLY A 312 -6.06 -3.02 29.93
C GLY A 312 -7.12 -2.18 30.65
N ARG A 313 -6.77 -1.68 31.81
CA ARG A 313 -7.64 -0.86 32.67
C ARG A 313 -7.21 0.59 32.66
N CYS A 314 -8.17 1.50 32.54
CA CYS A 314 -7.92 2.93 32.73
C CYS A 314 -7.52 3.21 34.19
N GLN A 315 -6.35 3.77 34.39
CA GLN A 315 -5.81 4.08 35.74
C GLN A 315 -6.70 5.06 36.48
N GLU A 316 -7.23 6.05 35.78
CA GLU A 316 -8.03 7.15 36.37
C GLU A 316 -9.43 6.70 36.78
N THR A 317 -10.05 5.77 36.06
CA THR A 317 -11.46 5.37 36.26
C THR A 317 -11.63 3.95 36.77
N GLY A 318 -10.59 3.11 36.68
CA GLY A 318 -10.67 1.68 36.96
C GLY A 318 -11.43 0.88 35.90
N THR A 319 -11.93 1.49 34.85
CA THR A 319 -12.72 0.82 33.80
C THR A 319 -11.83 -0.01 32.88
N ILE A 320 -12.24 -1.25 32.59
CA ILE A 320 -11.56 -2.09 31.59
C ILE A 320 -11.95 -1.60 30.19
N HIS A 321 -10.95 -1.23 29.41
CA HIS A 321 -11.12 -0.78 28.03
C HIS A 321 -10.56 -1.76 26.99
N VAL A 322 -9.63 -2.62 27.38
CA VAL A 322 -9.01 -3.60 26.48
C VAL A 322 -9.06 -4.99 27.10
N LYS A 323 -9.37 -6.00 26.28
CA LYS A 323 -9.31 -7.42 26.65
C LYS A 323 -8.54 -8.19 25.59
N VAL A 324 -7.94 -9.31 25.98
CA VAL A 324 -7.39 -10.28 25.03
C VAL A 324 -8.46 -11.31 24.70
N ASP A 325 -8.52 -11.77 23.45
CA ASP A 325 -9.45 -12.79 22.97
C ASP A 325 -8.75 -13.67 21.95
N ALA A 326 -8.66 -14.97 22.26
CA ALA A 326 -7.97 -15.97 21.46
C ALA A 326 -8.46 -16.04 19.99
N LYS A 327 -9.69 -15.64 19.71
CA LYS A 327 -10.20 -15.62 18.32
C LYS A 327 -9.41 -14.72 17.38
N TYR A 328 -8.66 -13.75 17.93
CA TYR A 328 -7.80 -12.84 17.15
C TYR A 328 -6.37 -13.34 16.98
N TYR A 329 -5.99 -14.45 17.62
CA TYR A 329 -4.69 -15.08 17.35
C TYR A 329 -4.65 -15.67 15.93
N ARG A 330 -3.46 -15.67 15.34
CA ARG A 330 -3.21 -16.35 14.06
C ARG A 330 -2.83 -17.80 14.30
N PRO A 331 -3.15 -18.73 13.40
CA PRO A 331 -2.70 -20.12 13.51
C PRO A 331 -1.17 -20.26 13.57
N THR A 332 -0.46 -19.41 12.86
CA THR A 332 1.00 -19.21 12.97
C THR A 332 1.30 -17.73 13.09
N GLU A 333 1.99 -17.36 14.15
CA GLU A 333 2.30 -15.96 14.45
C GLU A 333 3.65 -15.54 13.88
N VAL A 334 3.77 -14.26 13.62
CA VAL A 334 5.03 -13.57 13.31
C VAL A 334 5.25 -12.56 14.44
N ASP A 335 6.24 -12.84 15.28
CA ASP A 335 6.43 -12.09 16.53
C ASP A 335 7.17 -10.78 16.33
N TYR A 336 8.09 -10.73 15.35
CA TYR A 336 9.01 -9.61 15.20
C TYR A 336 9.32 -9.32 13.73
N LEU A 337 9.02 -8.09 13.27
CA LEU A 337 9.43 -7.59 11.96
C LEU A 337 10.04 -6.19 12.12
N GLN A 338 11.30 -6.04 11.70
CA GLN A 338 12.05 -4.78 11.67
C GLN A 338 12.85 -4.70 10.37
N GLY A 339 12.59 -3.70 9.54
CA GLY A 339 13.28 -3.55 8.27
C GLY A 339 14.55 -2.70 8.36
N ASP A 340 15.49 -3.01 7.47
CA ASP A 340 16.66 -2.17 7.19
C ASP A 340 16.46 -1.50 5.82
N SER A 341 16.12 -0.23 5.82
CA SER A 341 15.91 0.58 4.62
C SER A 341 17.17 1.34 4.16
N SER A 342 18.35 0.95 4.62
CA SER A 342 19.62 1.62 4.28
C SER A 342 19.85 1.69 2.77
N LYS A 343 19.49 0.65 2.02
CA LYS A 343 19.58 0.63 0.54
C LYS A 343 18.68 1.69 -0.06
N ALA A 344 17.41 1.76 0.38
CA ALA A 344 16.45 2.76 -0.11
C ALA A 344 16.91 4.19 0.22
N PHE A 345 17.47 4.41 1.40
CA PHE A 345 18.03 5.71 1.74
C PHE A 345 19.21 6.10 0.82
N LYS A 346 20.15 5.17 0.61
CA LYS A 346 21.35 5.42 -0.18
C LYS A 346 21.07 5.63 -1.67
N GLU A 347 20.21 4.80 -2.25
CA GLU A 347 19.99 4.74 -3.70
C GLU A 347 18.81 5.57 -4.16
N LEU A 348 17.72 5.62 -3.39
CA LEU A 348 16.50 6.38 -3.71
C LEU A 348 16.47 7.76 -3.04
N GLY A 349 17.31 8.01 -2.02
CA GLY A 349 17.19 9.17 -1.15
C GLY A 349 15.93 9.13 -0.28
N TRP A 350 15.30 7.97 -0.14
CA TRP A 350 14.05 7.81 0.59
C TRP A 350 14.28 7.66 2.09
N LYS A 351 13.42 8.33 2.88
CA LYS A 351 13.34 8.18 4.33
C LYS A 351 11.93 8.46 4.82
N THR A 352 11.59 7.91 5.98
CA THR A 352 10.34 8.23 6.67
C THR A 352 10.32 9.69 7.12
N ARG A 353 9.14 10.31 7.13
CA ARG A 353 8.93 11.69 7.59
C ARG A 353 8.02 11.76 8.80
N VAL A 354 7.13 10.80 8.95
CA VAL A 354 6.14 10.74 10.03
C VAL A 354 6.64 9.79 11.11
N THR A 355 6.73 10.25 12.33
CA THR A 355 7.10 9.43 13.50
C THR A 355 5.96 8.53 13.92
N PHE A 356 6.26 7.52 14.75
CA PHE A 356 5.24 6.62 15.30
C PHE A 356 4.19 7.37 16.11
N GLU A 357 4.61 8.32 16.95
CA GLU A 357 3.71 9.15 17.74
C GLU A 357 2.78 10.00 16.88
N GLU A 358 3.31 10.65 15.85
CA GLU A 358 2.53 11.44 14.90
C GLU A 358 1.52 10.57 14.14
N LEU A 359 1.92 9.36 13.73
CA LEU A 359 1.04 8.40 13.08
C LEU A 359 -0.15 8.00 13.98
N VAL A 360 0.13 7.60 15.22
CA VAL A 360 -0.91 7.22 16.19
C VAL A 360 -1.87 8.37 16.42
N LYS A 361 -1.34 9.58 16.64
CA LYS A 361 -2.12 10.81 16.83
C LYS A 361 -3.02 11.08 15.64
N GLU A 362 -2.47 11.11 14.41
CA GLU A 362 -3.25 11.37 13.18
C GLU A 362 -4.39 10.37 13.02
N MET A 363 -4.14 9.08 13.27
CA MET A 363 -5.16 8.04 13.16
C MET A 363 -6.27 8.20 14.19
N VAL A 364 -5.92 8.51 15.45
CA VAL A 364 -6.91 8.70 16.51
C VAL A 364 -7.74 9.96 16.28
N ASP A 365 -7.11 11.08 15.94
CA ASP A 365 -7.81 12.34 15.65
C ASP A 365 -8.79 12.20 14.48
N ALA A 366 -8.37 11.57 13.39
CA ALA A 366 -9.21 11.30 12.23
C ALA A 366 -10.41 10.40 12.58
N ASP A 367 -10.21 9.40 13.43
CA ASP A 367 -11.29 8.52 13.85
C ASP A 367 -12.23 9.19 14.87
N ILE A 368 -11.76 10.10 15.71
CA ILE A 368 -12.62 10.91 16.57
C ILE A 368 -13.55 11.79 15.71
N GLU A 369 -13.00 12.44 14.70
CA GLU A 369 -13.80 13.24 13.77
C GLU A 369 -14.83 12.39 13.01
N LEU A 370 -14.40 11.23 12.47
CA LEU A 370 -15.27 10.29 11.77
C LEU A 370 -16.42 9.82 12.65
N MET A 371 -16.13 9.36 13.89
CA MET A 371 -17.14 8.81 14.81
C MET A 371 -18.06 9.89 15.40
N ARG A 372 -17.60 11.12 15.49
CA ARG A 372 -18.44 12.27 15.89
C ARG A 372 -19.48 12.58 14.82
N ASN A 373 -19.10 12.49 13.55
CA ASN A 373 -19.99 12.78 12.42
C ASN A 373 -20.85 11.57 12.01
N ASN A 374 -20.35 10.35 12.22
CA ASN A 374 -21.05 9.10 11.92
C ASN A 374 -20.70 8.01 12.94
N PRO A 375 -21.45 7.89 14.04
CA PRO A 375 -21.15 6.89 15.09
C PRO A 375 -21.17 5.43 14.63
N ASN A 376 -21.81 5.14 13.49
CA ASN A 376 -21.92 3.82 12.89
C ASN A 376 -20.88 3.55 11.79
N ALA A 377 -19.99 4.50 11.52
CA ALA A 377 -18.97 4.34 10.48
C ALA A 377 -18.02 3.18 10.72
#